data_c304a81bd959353a6272357a1f36fd88
#
_entry.id   c304a81bd959353a6272357a1f36fd88
#
_cell.length_a   1.000
_cell.length_b   1.000
_cell.length_c   1.000
_cell.angle_alpha   90.00
_cell.angle_beta   90.00
_cell.angle_gamma   90.00
#
_symmetry.space_group_name_H-M   'P 1'
#
loop_
_entity.id
_entity.type
_entity.pdbx_description
1 polymer ?
#
loop_
_entity_poly.entity_id
_entity_poly.type
_entity_poly.pdbx_seq_one_letter_code
_entity_poly.pdbx_strand_id
1 'polypeptide(L)'
;MARRATEHKVYAHSKLRRLRRERGMNQIEMARALGISASYANQIELGQRPLTASVLLQIAKVFGVDAEFFSEAAGDRLAADLRAALADEACGVAVPAAEEITEAARDHPEVARALVALHLRYRETAEQAAALASPESGQTLLPPAEPHDEVRDFFYAHHNHFGPLDTEAERTAEALELRPGRAADPLTTLLAERHGVHVVQAAPGRAADARRYDPDTGLLFLSPWLSDGQRAFQLATQLAFLEQRPLMDELADSASELSSPESSALARIGLANYFAGALLMPYTVFHSAAEAVRYDIELLSARFGVSFETICHRLSTLQRTGHRGVPFSFLRVDRAGNISKRQSATDFHFSRMGGTCPLWTVYEAFSAPGRTLTQVAEMPDGKRYFWVARTITRGGYSHHAPRAEFAVALGCELRHAHRLVYAEGVALDDPRAATPIGLGCRICERRDCAQRARPPAGADWPSTRTGGRTSRIRWRAPTPAGRDPPRASSAWPGGCVSRGPRARSW
;
A
#
# COMPACT_ATOMS: atom_id res chain seq x y z
N MET A 1 36.70 -11.22 15.00
CA MET A 1 35.86 -10.68 16.08
C MET A 1 34.41 -10.71 15.63
N ALA A 2 33.63 -11.65 16.16
CA ALA A 2 32.24 -11.85 15.75
C ALA A 2 31.37 -10.69 16.27
N ARG A 3 30.69 -9.97 15.35
CA ARG A 3 29.62 -9.03 15.69
C ARG A 3 28.47 -9.82 16.31
N ARG A 4 28.19 -9.59 17.58
CA ARG A 4 26.97 -10.06 18.25
C ARG A 4 25.77 -9.54 17.47
N ALA A 5 24.94 -10.46 16.95
CA ALA A 5 23.61 -10.15 16.49
C ALA A 5 22.85 -9.49 17.66
N THR A 6 22.35 -8.29 17.47
CA THR A 6 21.44 -7.62 18.37
C THR A 6 20.14 -8.43 18.39
N GLU A 7 19.91 -9.18 19.46
CA GLU A 7 18.60 -9.81 19.70
C GLU A 7 17.53 -8.71 19.74
N HIS A 8 16.68 -8.65 18.74
CA HIS A 8 15.49 -7.81 18.74
C HIS A 8 14.55 -8.31 19.86
N LYS A 9 14.44 -7.54 20.93
CA LYS A 9 13.52 -7.81 22.03
C LYS A 9 12.12 -7.38 21.63
N VAL A 10 11.22 -8.30 21.39
CA VAL A 10 9.82 -8.02 21.03
C VAL A 10 9.02 -7.74 22.31
N TYR A 11 8.60 -6.48 22.49
CA TYR A 11 7.68 -6.06 23.55
C TYR A 11 6.25 -6.01 22.97
N ALA A 12 5.45 -7.02 23.23
CA ALA A 12 4.12 -7.17 22.65
C ALA A 12 3.02 -7.26 23.72
N HIS A 13 3.18 -6.49 24.81
CA HIS A 13 2.30 -6.53 25.98
C HIS A 13 0.83 -6.22 25.65
N SER A 14 0.56 -5.20 24.84
CA SER A 14 -0.78 -4.84 24.43
C SER A 14 -1.44 -5.91 23.55
N LYS A 15 -0.69 -6.50 22.63
CA LYS A 15 -1.16 -7.57 21.74
C LYS A 15 -1.48 -8.85 22.47
N LEU A 16 -0.63 -9.24 23.46
CA LEU A 16 -0.89 -10.42 24.29
C LEU A 16 -2.13 -10.24 25.16
N ARG A 17 -2.28 -9.06 25.79
CA ARG A 17 -3.46 -8.73 26.58
C ARG A 17 -4.73 -8.72 25.76
N ARG A 18 -4.66 -8.20 24.51
CA ARG A 18 -5.76 -8.21 23.57
C ARG A 18 -6.16 -9.64 23.19
N LEU A 19 -5.21 -10.47 22.76
CA LEU A 19 -5.43 -11.88 22.42
C LEU A 19 -6.12 -12.65 23.56
N ARG A 20 -5.70 -12.41 24.80
CA ARG A 20 -6.30 -13.00 25.98
C ARG A 20 -7.77 -12.61 26.15
N ARG A 21 -8.07 -11.30 26.00
CA ARG A 21 -9.45 -10.80 26.10
C ARG A 21 -10.36 -11.32 24.99
N GLU A 22 -9.89 -11.35 23.76
CA GLU A 22 -10.62 -11.90 22.60
C GLU A 22 -10.98 -13.38 22.78
N ARG A 23 -10.15 -14.12 23.55
CA ARG A 23 -10.40 -15.53 23.89
C ARG A 23 -11.17 -15.72 25.19
N GLY A 24 -11.64 -14.65 25.83
CA GLY A 24 -12.39 -14.71 27.09
C GLY A 24 -11.60 -15.30 28.28
N MET A 25 -10.28 -15.34 28.19
CA MET A 25 -9.41 -15.98 29.20
C MET A 25 -9.00 -15.00 30.30
N ASN A 26 -8.88 -15.51 31.52
CA ASN A 26 -8.14 -14.83 32.55
C ASN A 26 -6.61 -15.06 32.42
N GLN A 27 -5.81 -14.31 33.18
CA GLN A 27 -4.35 -14.34 33.07
C GLN A 27 -3.73 -15.69 33.46
N ILE A 28 -4.34 -16.37 34.44
CA ILE A 28 -3.89 -17.70 34.91
C ILE A 28 -4.18 -18.78 33.86
N GLU A 29 -5.34 -18.71 33.22
CA GLU A 29 -5.73 -19.61 32.14
C GLU A 29 -4.80 -19.48 30.93
N MET A 30 -4.48 -18.24 30.56
CA MET A 30 -3.54 -17.97 29.47
C MET A 30 -2.14 -18.47 29.81
N ALA A 31 -1.64 -18.21 31.01
CA ALA A 31 -0.33 -18.68 31.47
C ALA A 31 -0.26 -20.22 31.40
N ARG A 32 -1.30 -20.90 31.84
CA ARG A 32 -1.42 -22.38 31.79
C ARG A 32 -1.44 -22.89 30.34
N ALA A 33 -2.22 -22.25 29.46
CA ALA A 33 -2.30 -22.61 28.03
C ALA A 33 -0.94 -22.46 27.33
N LEU A 34 -0.16 -21.44 27.72
CA LEU A 34 1.16 -21.16 27.16
C LEU A 34 2.30 -21.93 27.86
N GLY A 35 2.02 -22.69 28.93
CA GLY A 35 3.05 -23.42 29.70
C GLY A 35 4.05 -22.49 30.39
N ILE A 36 3.63 -21.28 30.76
CA ILE A 36 4.47 -20.30 31.51
C ILE A 36 3.88 -20.00 32.88
N SER A 37 4.69 -19.44 33.77
CA SER A 37 4.20 -19.03 35.09
C SER A 37 3.25 -17.82 34.98
N ALA A 38 2.25 -17.74 35.86
CA ALA A 38 1.34 -16.60 35.94
C ALA A 38 2.10 -15.29 36.22
N SER A 39 3.16 -15.34 37.01
CA SER A 39 4.03 -14.16 37.24
C SER A 39 4.73 -13.70 35.97
N TYR A 40 5.24 -14.64 35.15
CA TYR A 40 5.90 -14.31 33.91
C TYR A 40 4.89 -13.77 32.88
N ALA A 41 3.69 -14.36 32.78
CA ALA A 41 2.62 -13.83 31.93
C ALA A 41 2.25 -12.39 32.31
N ASN A 42 2.14 -12.09 33.61
CA ASN A 42 1.88 -10.75 34.11
C ASN A 42 3.01 -9.76 33.74
N GLN A 43 4.28 -10.16 33.94
CA GLN A 43 5.42 -9.31 33.56
C GLN A 43 5.47 -9.00 32.07
N ILE A 44 5.08 -9.95 31.20
CA ILE A 44 4.97 -9.70 29.75
C ILE A 44 3.82 -8.73 29.47
N GLU A 45 2.62 -8.95 30.07
CA GLU A 45 1.46 -8.06 29.87
C GLU A 45 1.65 -6.65 30.44
N LEU A 46 2.56 -6.47 31.39
CA LEU A 46 2.95 -5.17 31.93
C LEU A 46 4.10 -4.52 31.14
N GLY A 47 4.62 -5.17 30.10
CA GLY A 47 5.76 -4.66 29.33
C GLY A 47 7.10 -4.73 30.07
N GLN A 48 7.16 -5.40 31.22
CA GLN A 48 8.38 -5.52 32.04
C GLN A 48 9.36 -6.55 31.48
N ARG A 49 8.88 -7.48 30.65
CA ARG A 49 9.71 -8.48 29.97
C ARG A 49 9.33 -8.65 28.51
N PRO A 50 10.30 -8.82 27.61
CA PRO A 50 10.04 -9.14 26.20
C PRO A 50 9.52 -10.56 26.05
N LEU A 51 8.77 -10.80 24.97
CA LEU A 51 8.43 -12.14 24.51
C LEU A 51 9.67 -12.86 23.99
N THR A 52 9.92 -14.06 24.50
CA THR A 52 10.97 -14.92 23.95
C THR A 52 10.47 -15.67 22.73
N ALA A 53 11.38 -16.07 21.84
CA ALA A 53 11.05 -16.84 20.65
C ALA A 53 10.25 -18.12 20.95
N SER A 54 10.57 -18.79 22.07
CA SER A 54 9.85 -19.98 22.52
C SER A 54 8.40 -19.69 22.90
N VAL A 55 8.15 -18.57 23.58
CA VAL A 55 6.78 -18.13 23.94
C VAL A 55 6.01 -17.70 22.71
N LEU A 56 6.63 -17.02 21.74
CA LEU A 56 6.01 -16.66 20.47
C LEU A 56 5.55 -17.90 19.68
N LEU A 57 6.41 -18.92 19.58
CA LEU A 57 6.07 -20.18 18.93
C LEU A 57 4.92 -20.90 19.65
N GLN A 58 4.91 -20.86 20.98
CA GLN A 58 3.84 -21.46 21.77
C GLN A 58 2.51 -20.72 21.57
N ILE A 59 2.52 -19.39 21.50
CA ILE A 59 1.34 -18.59 21.21
C ILE A 59 0.80 -18.92 19.83
N ALA A 60 1.67 -18.98 18.82
CA ALA A 60 1.29 -19.36 17.46
C ALA A 60 0.63 -20.75 17.43
N LYS A 61 1.20 -21.73 18.13
CA LYS A 61 0.69 -23.10 18.19
C LYS A 61 -0.64 -23.21 18.94
N VAL A 62 -0.78 -22.53 20.08
CA VAL A 62 -1.95 -22.67 20.96
C VAL A 62 -3.15 -21.88 20.45
N PHE A 63 -2.90 -20.68 19.93
CA PHE A 63 -3.96 -19.73 19.54
C PHE A 63 -4.17 -19.63 18.04
N GLY A 64 -3.35 -20.30 17.22
CA GLY A 64 -3.48 -20.28 15.75
C GLY A 64 -3.15 -18.91 15.14
N VAL A 65 -2.40 -18.04 15.87
CA VAL A 65 -1.98 -16.74 15.39
C VAL A 65 -0.59 -16.83 14.77
N ASP A 66 -0.38 -16.16 13.63
CA ASP A 66 0.94 -16.13 12.99
C ASP A 66 1.93 -15.35 13.86
N ALA A 67 3.21 -15.71 13.80
CA ALA A 67 4.28 -14.94 14.46
C ALA A 67 4.30 -13.46 14.00
N GLU A 68 3.85 -13.19 12.79
CA GLU A 68 3.66 -11.84 12.26
C GLU A 68 2.60 -11.02 13.01
N PHE A 69 1.65 -11.64 13.69
CA PHE A 69 0.72 -10.95 14.60
C PHE A 69 1.47 -10.13 15.65
N PHE A 70 2.66 -10.61 16.08
CA PHE A 70 3.52 -9.91 17.02
C PHE A 70 4.59 -9.06 16.35
N SER A 71 4.64 -8.99 15.02
CA SER A 71 5.59 -8.14 14.31
C SER A 71 5.33 -6.65 14.61
N GLU A 72 6.38 -5.86 14.64
CA GLU A 72 6.30 -4.40 14.86
C GLU A 72 5.64 -3.67 13.68
N ALA A 73 5.54 -4.33 12.54
CA ALA A 73 5.09 -3.80 11.25
C ALA A 73 3.69 -3.14 11.28
N ALA A 74 2.73 -3.74 11.97
CA ALA A 74 1.38 -3.15 12.09
C ALA A 74 1.38 -1.88 12.96
N GLY A 75 2.29 -1.80 13.95
CA GLY A 75 2.47 -0.61 14.78
C GLY A 75 3.11 0.55 14.01
N ASP A 76 4.09 0.25 13.17
CA ASP A 76 4.81 1.25 12.38
C ASP A 76 3.90 1.93 11.34
N ARG A 77 2.99 1.17 10.75
CA ARG A 77 1.98 1.74 9.83
C ARG A 77 1.03 2.67 10.56
N LEU A 78 0.46 2.22 11.68
CA LEU A 78 -0.45 3.04 12.46
C LEU A 78 0.25 4.31 12.97
N ALA A 79 1.51 4.21 13.36
CA ALA A 79 2.33 5.37 13.73
C ALA A 79 2.53 6.34 12.55
N ALA A 80 2.74 5.83 11.34
CA ALA A 80 2.86 6.65 10.14
C ALA A 80 1.54 7.35 9.78
N ASP A 81 0.41 6.65 9.85
CA ASP A 81 -0.92 7.22 9.61
C ASP A 81 -1.28 8.25 10.69
N LEU A 82 -0.97 7.98 11.96
CA LEU A 82 -1.19 8.91 13.07
C LEU A 82 -0.32 10.17 12.92
N ARG A 83 0.94 10.01 12.54
CA ARG A 83 1.83 11.13 12.25
C ARG A 83 1.30 11.98 11.10
N ALA A 84 0.81 11.36 10.02
CA ALA A 84 0.21 12.07 8.90
C ALA A 84 -1.03 12.87 9.33
N ALA A 85 -1.88 12.29 10.18
CA ALA A 85 -3.06 12.96 10.73
C ALA A 85 -2.68 14.16 11.62
N LEU A 86 -1.73 13.98 12.54
CA LEU A 86 -1.28 15.05 13.45
C LEU A 86 -0.45 16.15 12.75
N ALA A 87 0.14 15.86 11.60
CA ALA A 87 0.88 16.83 10.79
C ALA A 87 -0.02 17.72 9.92
N ASP A 88 -1.34 17.53 9.93
CA ASP A 88 -2.27 18.41 9.23
C ASP A 88 -2.38 19.75 9.97
N GLU A 89 -2.16 20.86 9.25
CA GLU A 89 -2.28 22.21 9.79
C GLU A 89 -3.68 22.51 10.37
N ALA A 90 -4.69 21.85 9.83
CA ALA A 90 -6.06 21.97 10.31
C ALA A 90 -6.27 21.41 11.71
N CYS A 91 -5.39 20.54 12.20
CA CYS A 91 -5.44 20.05 13.59
C CYS A 91 -5.07 21.12 14.62
N GLY A 92 -4.31 22.17 14.22
CA GLY A 92 -3.97 23.31 15.07
C GLY A 92 -3.11 22.99 16.30
N VAL A 93 -2.50 21.79 16.33
CA VAL A 93 -1.65 21.34 17.45
C VAL A 93 -0.21 21.15 16.99
N ALA A 94 0.73 21.30 17.93
CA ALA A 94 2.12 20.96 17.65
C ALA A 94 2.26 19.46 17.41
N VAL A 95 3.00 19.07 16.37
CA VAL A 95 3.26 17.66 16.07
C VAL A 95 4.13 17.07 17.18
N PRO A 96 3.67 16.01 17.88
CA PRO A 96 4.48 15.33 18.90
C PRO A 96 5.78 14.74 18.32
N ALA A 97 6.73 14.40 19.19
CA ALA A 97 7.96 13.73 18.77
C ALA A 97 7.67 12.36 18.11
N ALA A 98 8.52 11.94 17.19
CA ALA A 98 8.34 10.68 16.45
C ALA A 98 8.25 9.46 17.38
N GLU A 99 9.06 9.48 18.44
CA GLU A 99 9.05 8.43 19.47
C GLU A 99 7.71 8.36 20.20
N GLU A 100 7.14 9.51 20.56
CA GLU A 100 5.86 9.63 21.27
C GLU A 100 4.70 9.12 20.42
N ILE A 101 4.69 9.45 19.11
CA ILE A 101 3.68 8.95 18.17
C ILE A 101 3.79 7.43 18.00
N THR A 102 5.00 6.91 17.94
CA THR A 102 5.24 5.46 17.81
C THR A 102 4.80 4.72 19.07
N GLU A 103 5.08 5.28 20.26
CA GLU A 103 4.64 4.74 21.52
C GLU A 103 3.12 4.77 21.66
N ALA A 104 2.47 5.88 21.31
CA ALA A 104 1.01 5.99 21.30
C ALA A 104 0.34 4.98 20.36
N ALA A 105 0.89 4.78 19.15
CA ALA A 105 0.37 3.78 18.20
C ALA A 105 0.58 2.34 18.69
N ARG A 106 1.64 2.09 19.45
CA ARG A 106 1.95 0.77 20.02
C ARG A 106 1.10 0.45 21.23
N ASP A 107 0.99 1.39 22.17
CA ASP A 107 0.38 1.16 23.48
C ASP A 107 -1.13 1.40 23.49
N HIS A 108 -1.61 2.29 22.61
CA HIS A 108 -3.02 2.65 22.48
C HIS A 108 -3.52 2.55 21.03
N PRO A 109 -3.39 1.38 20.37
CA PRO A 109 -3.67 1.24 18.93
C PRO A 109 -5.12 1.56 18.56
N GLU A 110 -6.10 1.29 19.42
CA GLU A 110 -7.50 1.61 19.15
C GLU A 110 -7.75 3.12 19.18
N VAL A 111 -7.13 3.82 20.11
CA VAL A 111 -7.22 5.30 20.18
C VAL A 111 -6.53 5.92 18.97
N ALA A 112 -5.35 5.41 18.59
CA ALA A 112 -4.64 5.87 17.41
C ALA A 112 -5.44 5.65 16.13
N ARG A 113 -6.09 4.48 15.97
CA ARG A 113 -6.99 4.22 14.82
C ARG A 113 -8.21 5.15 14.82
N ALA A 114 -8.81 5.37 15.97
CA ALA A 114 -9.96 6.29 16.09
C ALA A 114 -9.58 7.72 15.71
N LEU A 115 -8.40 8.21 16.13
CA LEU A 115 -7.89 9.53 15.75
C LEU A 115 -7.63 9.63 14.24
N VAL A 116 -6.99 8.62 13.64
CA VAL A 116 -6.78 8.58 12.20
C VAL A 116 -8.11 8.58 11.45
N ALA A 117 -9.06 7.76 11.86
CA ALA A 117 -10.39 7.70 11.25
C ALA A 117 -11.15 9.01 11.37
N LEU A 118 -11.11 9.65 12.55
CA LEU A 118 -11.74 10.96 12.78
C LEU A 118 -11.11 12.05 11.90
N HIS A 119 -9.79 12.07 11.80
CA HIS A 119 -9.08 13.04 10.95
C HIS A 119 -9.41 12.83 9.46
N LEU A 120 -9.51 11.60 8.99
CA LEU A 120 -9.93 11.30 7.61
C LEU A 120 -11.32 11.84 7.33
N ARG A 121 -12.29 11.58 8.20
CA ARG A 121 -13.65 12.11 8.09
C ARG A 121 -13.70 13.65 8.12
N TYR A 122 -12.88 14.26 8.99
CA TYR A 122 -12.76 15.72 9.02
C TYR A 122 -12.26 16.26 7.67
N ARG A 123 -11.23 15.65 7.08
CA ARG A 123 -10.68 16.05 5.78
C ARG A 123 -11.70 15.92 4.65
N GLU A 124 -12.39 14.79 4.59
CA GLU A 124 -13.49 14.59 3.64
C GLU A 124 -14.54 15.67 3.76
N THR A 125 -14.97 15.96 4.99
CA THR A 125 -15.94 17.02 5.28
C THR A 125 -15.43 18.40 4.84
N ALA A 126 -14.17 18.72 5.11
CA ALA A 126 -13.56 19.99 4.74
C ALA A 126 -13.41 20.16 3.22
N GLU A 127 -13.03 19.11 2.51
CA GLU A 127 -12.94 19.12 1.02
C GLU A 127 -14.30 19.30 0.37
N GLN A 128 -15.33 18.70 0.93
CA GLN A 128 -16.70 18.85 0.44
C GLN A 128 -17.29 20.21 0.79
N ALA A 129 -17.05 20.72 1.99
CA ALA A 129 -17.42 22.08 2.34
C ALA A 129 -16.76 23.09 1.39
N ALA A 130 -15.50 22.85 1.02
CA ALA A 130 -14.79 23.67 0.03
C ALA A 130 -15.39 23.54 -1.39
N ALA A 131 -15.81 22.35 -1.78
CA ALA A 131 -16.48 22.11 -3.07
C ALA A 131 -17.89 22.75 -3.12
N LEU A 132 -18.61 22.75 -2.01
CA LEU A 132 -19.93 23.36 -1.86
C LEU A 132 -19.90 24.89 -1.69
N ALA A 133 -18.79 25.44 -1.26
CA ALA A 133 -18.58 26.89 -1.19
C ALA A 133 -18.42 27.54 -2.59
N SER A 134 -18.38 26.76 -3.66
CA SER A 134 -18.59 27.26 -5.03
C SER A 134 -20.04 27.71 -5.21
N PRO A 135 -20.31 28.88 -5.84
CA PRO A 135 -21.60 29.59 -5.74
C PRO A 135 -22.85 28.89 -6.29
N GLU A 136 -22.76 27.67 -6.77
CA GLU A 136 -23.81 27.03 -7.56
C GLU A 136 -24.58 25.87 -6.91
N SER A 137 -24.24 25.43 -5.70
CA SER A 137 -24.90 24.25 -5.11
C SER A 137 -25.32 24.44 -3.64
N GLY A 138 -26.62 24.61 -3.45
CA GLY A 138 -27.24 24.86 -2.14
C GLY A 138 -27.71 23.61 -1.39
N GLN A 139 -26.87 22.58 -1.15
CA GLN A 139 -27.24 21.47 -0.26
C GLN A 139 -26.05 21.00 0.58
N THR A 140 -26.25 21.04 1.90
CA THR A 140 -25.30 20.57 2.92
C THR A 140 -25.65 19.14 3.31
N LEU A 141 -24.91 18.16 2.84
CA LEU A 141 -24.93 16.80 3.37
C LEU A 141 -23.48 16.34 3.58
N LEU A 142 -23.19 15.91 4.81
CA LEU A 142 -21.94 15.22 5.16
C LEU A 142 -21.90 13.88 4.40
N PRO A 143 -20.94 13.61 3.53
CA PRO A 143 -20.89 12.32 2.90
C PRO A 143 -20.22 11.27 3.79
N PRO A 144 -20.60 10.00 3.60
CA PRO A 144 -19.94 8.85 4.20
C PRO A 144 -18.51 8.70 3.72
N ALA A 145 -17.70 7.89 4.42
CA ALA A 145 -16.38 7.49 3.97
C ALA A 145 -16.44 7.01 2.51
N GLU A 146 -15.46 7.39 1.70
CA GLU A 146 -15.50 7.01 0.27
C GLU A 146 -15.51 5.48 0.15
N PRO A 147 -16.48 4.88 -0.53
CA PRO A 147 -16.60 3.43 -0.65
C PRO A 147 -15.32 2.76 -1.17
N HIS A 148 -14.54 3.47 -1.99
CA HIS A 148 -13.26 3.00 -2.51
C HIS A 148 -12.19 2.83 -1.43
N ASP A 149 -12.18 3.68 -0.40
CA ASP A 149 -11.23 3.60 0.70
C ASP A 149 -11.55 2.42 1.62
N GLU A 150 -12.83 2.18 1.89
CA GLU A 150 -13.29 1.01 2.66
C GLU A 150 -12.94 -0.30 1.97
N VAL A 151 -13.18 -0.40 0.66
CA VAL A 151 -12.80 -1.58 -0.15
C VAL A 151 -11.29 -1.80 -0.14
N ARG A 152 -10.51 -0.74 -0.24
CA ARG A 152 -9.05 -0.85 -0.13
C ARG A 152 -8.64 -1.40 1.22
N ASP A 153 -9.20 -0.89 2.32
CA ASP A 153 -8.86 -1.32 3.67
C ASP A 153 -9.31 -2.76 3.93
N PHE A 154 -10.45 -3.20 3.34
CA PHE A 154 -10.90 -4.58 3.31
C PHE A 154 -9.87 -5.51 2.63
N PHE A 155 -9.44 -5.21 1.40
CA PHE A 155 -8.41 -6.00 0.71
C PHE A 155 -7.10 -6.04 1.48
N TYR A 156 -6.77 -4.94 2.11
CA TYR A 156 -5.57 -4.80 2.91
C TYR A 156 -5.61 -5.65 4.19
N ALA A 157 -6.72 -5.67 4.92
CA ALA A 157 -6.91 -6.50 6.12
C ALA A 157 -6.70 -8.00 5.81
N HIS A 158 -7.00 -8.41 4.57
CA HIS A 158 -6.80 -9.78 4.07
C HIS A 158 -5.43 -10.00 3.41
N HIS A 159 -4.46 -9.07 3.54
CA HIS A 159 -3.16 -9.14 2.84
C HIS A 159 -3.30 -9.43 1.33
N ASN A 160 -4.38 -8.96 0.71
CA ASN A 160 -4.77 -9.20 -0.69
C ASN A 160 -4.91 -10.69 -1.06
N HIS A 161 -5.12 -11.59 -0.10
CA HIS A 161 -5.25 -13.02 -0.34
C HIS A 161 -6.56 -13.57 0.23
N PHE A 162 -7.37 -14.17 -0.64
CA PHE A 162 -8.64 -14.81 -0.29
C PHE A 162 -8.56 -16.30 -0.59
N GLY A 163 -8.11 -17.07 0.40
CA GLY A 163 -7.87 -18.52 0.27
C GLY A 163 -9.03 -19.31 -0.30
N PRO A 164 -10.29 -19.10 0.17
CA PRO A 164 -11.45 -19.79 -0.39
C PRO A 164 -11.65 -19.55 -1.88
N LEU A 165 -11.52 -18.28 -2.35
CA LEU A 165 -11.64 -17.95 -3.77
C LEU A 165 -10.49 -18.51 -4.61
N ASP A 166 -9.26 -18.56 -4.08
CA ASP A 166 -8.14 -19.19 -4.76
C ASP A 166 -8.35 -20.70 -4.93
N THR A 167 -8.86 -21.37 -3.91
CA THR A 167 -9.15 -22.81 -3.95
C THR A 167 -10.23 -23.13 -4.98
N GLU A 168 -11.31 -22.36 -5.02
CA GLU A 168 -12.36 -22.53 -6.02
C GLU A 168 -11.87 -22.22 -7.43
N ALA A 169 -11.01 -21.23 -7.58
CA ALA A 169 -10.40 -20.90 -8.87
C ALA A 169 -9.48 -22.03 -9.37
N GLU A 170 -8.64 -22.61 -8.49
CA GLU A 170 -7.78 -23.76 -8.83
C GLU A 170 -8.64 -24.96 -9.23
N ARG A 171 -9.69 -25.28 -8.46
CA ARG A 171 -10.60 -26.39 -8.76
C ARG A 171 -11.34 -26.21 -10.10
N THR A 172 -11.80 -24.99 -10.37
CA THR A 172 -12.47 -24.66 -11.63
C THR A 172 -11.50 -24.73 -12.82
N ALA A 173 -10.27 -24.22 -12.66
CA ALA A 173 -9.24 -24.30 -13.70
C ALA A 173 -8.85 -25.75 -14.03
N GLU A 174 -8.76 -26.61 -13.02
CA GLU A 174 -8.48 -28.04 -13.18
C GLU A 174 -9.64 -28.76 -13.89
N ALA A 175 -10.87 -28.55 -13.43
CA ALA A 175 -12.07 -29.15 -14.01
C ALA A 175 -12.29 -28.79 -15.50
N LEU A 176 -11.86 -27.58 -15.90
CA LEU A 176 -11.94 -27.09 -17.28
C LEU A 176 -10.65 -27.36 -18.07
N GLU A 177 -9.67 -28.02 -17.48
CA GLU A 177 -8.33 -28.25 -18.08
C GLU A 177 -7.73 -26.97 -18.68
N LEU A 178 -7.89 -25.83 -17.97
CA LEU A 178 -7.44 -24.53 -18.49
C LEU A 178 -5.94 -24.51 -18.69
N ARG A 179 -5.52 -24.14 -19.88
CA ARG A 179 -4.12 -23.93 -20.21
C ARG A 179 -3.76 -22.45 -20.13
N PRO A 180 -2.58 -22.09 -19.60
CA PRO A 180 -2.13 -20.71 -19.57
C PRO A 180 -2.26 -20.03 -20.94
N GLY A 181 -2.85 -18.84 -20.98
CA GLY A 181 -3.06 -18.06 -22.20
C GLY A 181 -4.16 -18.55 -23.14
N ARG A 182 -4.89 -19.64 -22.82
CA ARG A 182 -5.94 -20.24 -23.68
C ARG A 182 -7.26 -20.48 -22.93
N ALA A 183 -7.64 -19.56 -22.06
CA ALA A 183 -8.85 -19.72 -21.24
C ALA A 183 -10.13 -19.17 -21.89
N ALA A 184 -10.05 -18.34 -22.93
CA ALA A 184 -11.23 -17.65 -23.48
C ALA A 184 -12.26 -18.61 -24.07
N ASP A 185 -11.84 -19.58 -24.88
CA ASP A 185 -12.78 -20.51 -25.54
C ASP A 185 -13.43 -21.49 -24.56
N PRO A 186 -12.70 -22.19 -23.64
CA PRO A 186 -13.33 -23.00 -22.62
C PRO A 186 -14.31 -22.23 -21.73
N LEU A 187 -13.99 -21.00 -21.34
CA LEU A 187 -14.87 -20.16 -20.54
C LEU A 187 -16.11 -19.72 -21.32
N THR A 188 -15.99 -19.44 -22.63
CA THR A 188 -17.13 -19.10 -23.49
C THR A 188 -18.08 -20.30 -23.60
N THR A 189 -17.55 -21.51 -23.82
CA THR A 189 -18.32 -22.74 -23.88
C THR A 189 -19.04 -23.03 -22.56
N LEU A 190 -18.32 -22.95 -21.43
CA LEU A 190 -18.89 -23.14 -20.11
C LEU A 190 -20.05 -22.18 -19.82
N LEU A 191 -19.88 -20.89 -20.11
CA LEU A 191 -20.91 -19.87 -19.90
C LEU A 191 -22.17 -20.16 -20.73
N ALA A 192 -22.01 -20.61 -21.97
CA ALA A 192 -23.13 -20.96 -22.84
C ALA A 192 -23.84 -22.24 -22.37
N GLU A 193 -23.10 -23.33 -22.12
CA GLU A 193 -23.67 -24.64 -21.80
C GLU A 193 -24.25 -24.74 -20.39
N ARG A 194 -23.59 -24.15 -19.40
CA ARG A 194 -24.02 -24.26 -18.00
C ARG A 194 -24.97 -23.15 -17.57
N HIS A 195 -24.79 -21.94 -18.10
CA HIS A 195 -25.53 -20.75 -17.66
C HIS A 195 -26.41 -20.11 -18.72
N GLY A 196 -26.42 -20.62 -19.94
CA GLY A 196 -27.18 -20.03 -21.05
C GLY A 196 -26.69 -18.62 -21.42
N VAL A 197 -25.43 -18.29 -21.09
CA VAL A 197 -24.87 -16.96 -21.36
C VAL A 197 -24.13 -16.97 -22.69
N HIS A 198 -24.67 -16.22 -23.66
CA HIS A 198 -24.11 -16.13 -25.00
C HIS A 198 -23.25 -14.88 -25.15
N VAL A 199 -22.00 -15.06 -25.58
CA VAL A 199 -21.04 -13.97 -25.75
C VAL A 199 -21.19 -13.33 -27.11
N VAL A 200 -21.40 -12.01 -27.13
CA VAL A 200 -21.50 -11.19 -28.35
C VAL A 200 -20.50 -10.03 -28.30
N GLN A 201 -19.98 -9.67 -29.46
CA GLN A 201 -19.17 -8.45 -29.56
C GLN A 201 -20.07 -7.19 -29.55
N ALA A 202 -19.73 -6.23 -28.69
CA ALA A 202 -20.42 -4.95 -28.68
C ALA A 202 -20.13 -4.15 -29.96
N ALA A 203 -21.13 -3.42 -30.43
CA ALA A 203 -20.92 -2.51 -31.57
C ALA A 203 -19.86 -1.43 -31.22
N PRO A 204 -18.99 -1.03 -32.15
CA PRO A 204 -17.89 -0.10 -31.87
C PRO A 204 -18.30 1.21 -31.18
N GLY A 205 -19.47 1.75 -31.46
CA GLY A 205 -20.01 2.98 -30.88
C GLY A 205 -20.57 2.83 -29.46
N ARG A 206 -20.75 1.59 -28.97
CA ARG A 206 -21.21 1.25 -27.61
C ARG A 206 -20.11 0.58 -26.74
N ALA A 207 -18.90 0.56 -27.24
CA ALA A 207 -17.77 -0.15 -26.64
C ALA A 207 -17.06 0.64 -25.51
N ALA A 208 -17.75 1.53 -24.80
CA ALA A 208 -17.18 2.24 -23.66
C ALA A 208 -16.87 1.26 -22.51
N ASP A 209 -17.70 0.21 -22.34
CA ASP A 209 -17.53 -0.77 -21.30
C ASP A 209 -16.75 -2.00 -21.80
N ALA A 210 -15.82 -2.50 -21.00
CA ALA A 210 -15.11 -3.73 -21.33
C ALA A 210 -16.07 -4.93 -21.38
N ARG A 211 -17.12 -4.93 -20.49
CA ARG A 211 -18.12 -5.98 -20.34
C ARG A 211 -19.46 -5.39 -19.92
N ARG A 212 -20.55 -5.89 -20.51
CA ARG A 212 -21.93 -5.62 -20.09
C ARG A 212 -22.73 -6.91 -20.21
N TYR A 213 -23.36 -7.34 -19.12
CA TYR A 213 -24.24 -8.51 -19.08
C TYR A 213 -25.70 -8.06 -19.00
N ASP A 214 -26.54 -8.69 -19.79
CA ASP A 214 -28.00 -8.53 -19.78
C ASP A 214 -28.62 -9.83 -19.28
N PRO A 215 -29.14 -9.85 -18.04
CA PRO A 215 -29.70 -11.07 -17.45
C PRO A 215 -31.00 -11.52 -18.11
N ASP A 216 -31.78 -10.59 -18.70
CA ASP A 216 -33.08 -10.92 -19.30
C ASP A 216 -32.92 -11.70 -20.61
N THR A 217 -31.87 -11.38 -21.36
CA THR A 217 -31.57 -12.01 -22.66
C THR A 217 -30.48 -13.05 -22.60
N GLY A 218 -29.76 -13.16 -21.48
CA GLY A 218 -28.59 -14.02 -21.35
C GLY A 218 -27.39 -13.58 -22.22
N LEU A 219 -27.37 -12.34 -22.70
CA LEU A 219 -26.32 -11.83 -23.58
C LEU A 219 -25.20 -11.16 -22.79
N LEU A 220 -23.97 -11.59 -23.03
CA LEU A 220 -22.76 -10.97 -22.51
C LEU A 220 -22.04 -10.19 -23.63
N PHE A 221 -22.14 -8.88 -23.58
CA PHE A 221 -21.48 -8.00 -24.54
C PHE A 221 -20.04 -7.74 -24.10
N LEU A 222 -19.08 -8.05 -24.96
CA LEU A 222 -17.67 -7.75 -24.76
C LEU A 222 -17.19 -6.71 -25.77
N SER A 223 -16.32 -5.81 -25.34
CA SER A 223 -15.69 -4.85 -26.23
C SER A 223 -14.88 -5.59 -27.33
N PRO A 224 -15.01 -5.21 -28.60
CA PRO A 224 -14.25 -5.81 -29.71
C PRO A 224 -12.74 -5.52 -29.63
N TRP A 225 -12.34 -4.59 -28.77
CA TRP A 225 -10.97 -4.14 -28.62
C TRP A 225 -10.20 -4.89 -27.54
N LEU A 226 -10.80 -5.87 -26.88
CA LEU A 226 -10.14 -6.68 -25.86
C LEU A 226 -9.17 -7.66 -26.52
N SER A 227 -7.95 -7.72 -25.98
CA SER A 227 -7.03 -8.84 -26.26
C SER A 227 -7.61 -10.15 -25.73
N ASP A 228 -7.08 -11.30 -26.18
CA ASP A 228 -7.54 -12.61 -25.73
C ASP A 228 -7.46 -12.76 -24.21
N GLY A 229 -6.38 -12.31 -23.59
CA GLY A 229 -6.25 -12.33 -22.13
C GLY A 229 -7.24 -11.41 -21.41
N GLN A 230 -7.53 -10.23 -21.97
CA GLN A 230 -8.55 -9.34 -21.44
C GLN A 230 -9.95 -9.93 -21.60
N ARG A 231 -10.22 -10.57 -22.76
CA ARG A 231 -11.46 -11.29 -23.00
C ARG A 231 -11.65 -12.42 -22.00
N ALA A 232 -10.64 -13.27 -21.83
CA ALA A 232 -10.64 -14.35 -20.83
C ALA A 232 -10.90 -13.81 -19.41
N PHE A 233 -10.30 -12.68 -19.06
CA PHE A 233 -10.51 -12.03 -17.76
C PHE A 233 -11.97 -11.58 -17.57
N GLN A 234 -12.60 -11.00 -18.57
CA GLN A 234 -14.01 -10.58 -18.49
C GLN A 234 -14.96 -11.78 -18.40
N LEU A 235 -14.67 -12.86 -19.13
CA LEU A 235 -15.43 -14.12 -19.05
C LEU A 235 -15.32 -14.75 -17.66
N ALA A 236 -14.09 -14.82 -17.11
CA ALA A 236 -13.84 -15.32 -15.76
C ALA A 236 -14.52 -14.44 -14.69
N THR A 237 -14.54 -13.12 -14.87
CA THR A 237 -15.26 -12.20 -13.97
C THR A 237 -16.77 -12.46 -14.03
N GLN A 238 -17.34 -12.72 -15.22
CA GLN A 238 -18.76 -13.07 -15.36
C GLN A 238 -19.06 -14.40 -14.68
N LEU A 239 -18.20 -15.39 -14.84
CA LEU A 239 -18.31 -16.69 -14.16
C LEU A 239 -18.32 -16.52 -12.64
N ALA A 240 -17.45 -15.65 -12.10
CA ALA A 240 -17.43 -15.36 -10.67
C ALA A 240 -18.78 -14.83 -10.15
N PHE A 241 -19.41 -13.92 -10.89
CA PHE A 241 -20.74 -13.39 -10.53
C PHE A 241 -21.85 -14.44 -10.58
N LEU A 242 -21.70 -15.47 -11.43
CA LEU A 242 -22.69 -16.53 -11.58
C LEU A 242 -22.50 -17.67 -10.56
N GLU A 243 -21.25 -18.07 -10.31
CA GLU A 243 -20.96 -19.27 -9.51
C GLU A 243 -20.43 -18.96 -8.10
N GLN A 244 -19.72 -17.85 -7.92
CA GLN A 244 -19.05 -17.53 -6.65
C GLN A 244 -19.76 -16.46 -5.82
N ARG A 245 -20.96 -16.06 -6.22
CA ARG A 245 -21.72 -15.03 -5.52
C ARG A 245 -21.91 -15.32 -4.03
N PRO A 246 -22.32 -16.55 -3.61
CA PRO A 246 -22.49 -16.83 -2.17
C PRO A 246 -21.20 -16.63 -1.37
N LEU A 247 -20.05 -17.07 -1.90
CA LEU A 247 -18.76 -16.91 -1.25
C LEU A 247 -18.31 -15.45 -1.21
N MET A 248 -18.57 -14.69 -2.27
CA MET A 248 -18.27 -13.25 -2.30
C MET A 248 -19.19 -12.48 -1.35
N ASP A 249 -20.44 -12.85 -1.22
CA ASP A 249 -21.39 -12.27 -0.27
C ASP A 249 -20.93 -12.56 1.17
N GLU A 250 -20.57 -13.79 1.51
CA GLU A 250 -20.03 -14.15 2.82
C GLU A 250 -18.80 -13.33 3.20
N LEU A 251 -17.84 -13.21 2.28
CA LEU A 251 -16.62 -12.42 2.50
C LEU A 251 -16.90 -10.92 2.68
N ALA A 252 -17.82 -10.36 1.90
CA ALA A 252 -18.15 -8.94 1.97
C ALA A 252 -19.02 -8.62 3.20
N ASP A 253 -19.99 -9.47 3.54
CA ASP A 253 -20.93 -9.23 4.63
C ASP A 253 -20.31 -9.47 6.01
N SER A 254 -19.24 -10.29 6.09
CA SER A 254 -18.47 -10.50 7.33
C SER A 254 -17.44 -9.39 7.61
N ALA A 255 -17.23 -8.48 6.68
CA ALA A 255 -16.20 -7.45 6.77
C ALA A 255 -16.69 -6.21 7.52
N SER A 256 -16.08 -5.92 8.68
CA SER A 256 -16.38 -4.72 9.48
C SER A 256 -15.92 -3.42 8.81
N GLU A 257 -15.05 -3.51 7.81
CA GLU A 257 -14.49 -2.38 7.07
C GLU A 257 -15.49 -1.78 6.06
N LEU A 258 -16.49 -2.56 5.64
CA LEU A 258 -17.47 -2.17 4.64
C LEU A 258 -18.73 -1.63 5.33
N SER A 259 -18.89 -0.32 5.40
CA SER A 259 -19.96 0.32 6.17
C SER A 259 -21.22 0.65 5.34
N SER A 260 -21.13 0.60 4.00
CA SER A 260 -22.21 1.00 3.09
C SER A 260 -22.54 -0.10 2.06
N PRO A 261 -23.78 -0.10 1.53
CA PRO A 261 -24.13 -0.98 0.40
C PRO A 261 -23.25 -0.78 -0.82
N GLU A 262 -22.80 0.45 -1.05
CA GLU A 262 -21.93 0.82 -2.17
C GLU A 262 -20.53 0.22 -2.01
N SER A 263 -19.95 0.29 -0.81
CA SER A 263 -18.66 -0.34 -0.53
C SER A 263 -18.74 -1.85 -0.62
N SER A 264 -19.82 -2.47 -0.13
CA SER A 264 -20.05 -3.90 -0.28
C SER A 264 -20.19 -4.32 -1.74
N ALA A 265 -20.90 -3.52 -2.57
CA ALA A 265 -21.03 -3.79 -3.99
C ALA A 265 -19.67 -3.69 -4.72
N LEU A 266 -18.86 -2.66 -4.40
CA LEU A 266 -17.52 -2.51 -4.96
C LEU A 266 -16.56 -3.62 -4.49
N ALA A 267 -16.68 -4.06 -3.24
CA ALA A 267 -15.90 -5.18 -2.72
C ALA A 267 -16.21 -6.48 -3.49
N ARG A 268 -17.48 -6.76 -3.78
CA ARG A 268 -17.88 -7.91 -4.61
C ARG A 268 -17.30 -7.85 -6.02
N ILE A 269 -17.27 -6.66 -6.64
CA ILE A 269 -16.59 -6.46 -7.93
C ILE A 269 -15.09 -6.75 -7.79
N GLY A 270 -14.47 -6.29 -6.72
CA GLY A 270 -13.06 -6.56 -6.42
C GLY A 270 -12.79 -8.05 -6.25
N LEU A 271 -13.64 -8.77 -5.49
CA LEU A 271 -13.55 -10.22 -5.28
C LEU A 271 -13.78 -11.02 -6.56
N ALA A 272 -14.74 -10.59 -7.43
CA ALA A 272 -14.95 -11.21 -8.75
C ALA A 272 -13.71 -11.04 -9.65
N ASN A 273 -13.08 -9.86 -9.64
CA ASN A 273 -11.81 -9.63 -10.34
C ASN A 273 -10.65 -10.43 -9.75
N TYR A 274 -10.64 -10.63 -8.41
CA TYR A 274 -9.68 -11.50 -7.74
C TYR A 274 -9.81 -12.94 -8.22
N PHE A 275 -11.04 -13.49 -8.19
CA PHE A 275 -11.33 -14.84 -8.70
C PHE A 275 -10.92 -14.98 -10.17
N ALA A 276 -11.24 -14.00 -11.01
CA ALA A 276 -10.84 -14.03 -12.42
C ALA A 276 -9.32 -14.09 -12.59
N GLY A 277 -8.58 -13.31 -11.83
CA GLY A 277 -7.12 -13.39 -11.80
C GLY A 277 -6.61 -14.74 -11.31
N ALA A 278 -7.23 -15.30 -10.28
CA ALA A 278 -6.88 -16.61 -9.72
C ALA A 278 -7.20 -17.76 -10.68
N LEU A 279 -8.31 -17.68 -11.41
CA LEU A 279 -8.72 -18.69 -12.42
C LEU A 279 -7.76 -18.73 -13.62
N LEU A 280 -7.35 -17.57 -14.12
CA LEU A 280 -6.41 -17.48 -15.26
C LEU A 280 -4.97 -17.80 -14.86
N MET A 281 -4.65 -17.62 -13.58
CA MET A 281 -3.32 -17.84 -12.99
C MET A 281 -3.48 -18.63 -11.68
N PRO A 282 -3.82 -19.95 -11.76
CA PRO A 282 -4.03 -20.78 -10.58
C PRO A 282 -2.81 -20.73 -9.66
N TYR A 283 -3.05 -20.66 -8.36
CA TYR A 283 -2.05 -20.29 -7.37
C TYR A 283 -0.77 -21.10 -7.49
N THR A 284 -0.87 -22.43 -7.43
CA THR A 284 0.28 -23.34 -7.41
C THR A 284 1.08 -23.27 -8.71
N VAL A 285 0.37 -23.22 -9.86
CA VAL A 285 0.99 -23.14 -11.19
C VAL A 285 1.69 -21.81 -11.38
N PHE A 286 1.01 -20.72 -10.99
CA PHE A 286 1.53 -19.36 -11.14
C PHE A 286 2.70 -19.10 -10.20
N HIS A 287 2.60 -19.50 -8.93
CA HIS A 287 3.68 -19.36 -7.95
C HIS A 287 4.95 -20.09 -8.43
N SER A 288 4.83 -21.37 -8.84
CA SER A 288 5.96 -22.14 -9.34
C SER A 288 6.57 -21.51 -10.60
N ALA A 289 5.75 -20.98 -11.49
CA ALA A 289 6.22 -20.27 -12.68
C ALA A 289 6.97 -18.98 -12.32
N ALA A 290 6.44 -18.20 -11.35
CA ALA A 290 7.04 -16.95 -10.91
C ALA A 290 8.42 -17.18 -10.28
N GLU A 291 8.55 -18.18 -9.41
CA GLU A 291 9.85 -18.57 -8.83
C GLU A 291 10.83 -19.00 -9.92
N ALA A 292 10.40 -19.84 -10.86
CA ALA A 292 11.27 -20.39 -11.90
C ALA A 292 11.86 -19.31 -12.82
N VAL A 293 11.09 -18.25 -13.11
CA VAL A 293 11.57 -17.13 -13.94
C VAL A 293 12.03 -15.93 -13.12
N ARG A 294 12.24 -16.12 -11.81
CA ARG A 294 12.67 -15.05 -10.89
C ARG A 294 11.81 -13.80 -10.99
N TYR A 295 10.50 -14.01 -11.06
CA TYR A 295 9.49 -12.94 -11.12
C TYR A 295 9.62 -12.01 -12.34
N ASP A 296 10.11 -12.52 -13.47
CA ASP A 296 10.11 -11.79 -14.74
C ASP A 296 8.68 -11.59 -15.23
N ILE A 297 8.20 -10.34 -15.13
CA ILE A 297 6.82 -9.98 -15.40
C ILE A 297 6.48 -10.14 -16.88
N GLU A 298 7.42 -9.83 -17.78
CA GLU A 298 7.28 -9.98 -19.22
C GLU A 298 7.15 -11.46 -19.63
N LEU A 299 7.99 -12.32 -19.10
CA LEU A 299 7.91 -13.77 -19.35
C LEU A 299 6.61 -14.37 -18.78
N LEU A 300 6.22 -13.95 -17.59
CA LEU A 300 4.94 -14.38 -17.01
C LEU A 300 3.74 -13.86 -17.84
N SER A 301 3.80 -12.62 -18.32
CA SER A 301 2.76 -12.04 -19.18
C SER A 301 2.62 -12.83 -20.48
N ALA A 302 3.73 -13.18 -21.11
CA ALA A 302 3.75 -14.01 -22.31
C ALA A 302 3.22 -15.43 -22.06
N ARG A 303 3.63 -16.07 -20.94
CA ARG A 303 3.22 -17.42 -20.58
C ARG A 303 1.73 -17.53 -20.26
N PHE A 304 1.18 -16.58 -19.50
CA PHE A 304 -0.22 -16.62 -19.05
C PHE A 304 -1.15 -15.84 -19.97
N GLY A 305 -0.64 -15.15 -20.99
CA GLY A 305 -1.44 -14.42 -21.97
C GLY A 305 -2.19 -13.22 -21.40
N VAL A 306 -1.72 -12.67 -20.28
CA VAL A 306 -2.36 -11.52 -19.59
C VAL A 306 -1.45 -10.32 -19.55
N SER A 307 -1.99 -9.13 -19.24
CA SER A 307 -1.21 -7.89 -19.26
C SER A 307 -0.18 -7.80 -18.13
N PHE A 308 0.84 -6.96 -18.33
CA PHE A 308 1.84 -6.61 -17.31
C PHE A 308 1.17 -6.21 -15.97
N GLU A 309 0.13 -5.36 -16.02
CA GLU A 309 -0.62 -4.96 -14.83
C GLU A 309 -1.30 -6.15 -14.14
N THR A 310 -1.89 -7.07 -14.92
CA THR A 310 -2.58 -8.25 -14.37
C THR A 310 -1.59 -9.19 -13.66
N ILE A 311 -0.38 -9.37 -14.23
CA ILE A 311 0.70 -10.11 -13.56
C ILE A 311 1.11 -9.42 -12.26
N CYS A 312 1.41 -8.12 -12.28
CA CYS A 312 1.79 -7.38 -11.08
C CYS A 312 0.73 -7.49 -9.97
N HIS A 313 -0.55 -7.40 -10.36
CA HIS A 313 -1.65 -7.57 -9.42
C HIS A 313 -1.68 -8.98 -8.84
N ARG A 314 -1.54 -10.04 -9.67
CA ARG A 314 -1.54 -11.43 -9.18
C ARG A 314 -0.35 -11.71 -8.29
N LEU A 315 0.85 -11.20 -8.61
CA LEU A 315 2.04 -11.33 -7.78
C LEU A 315 1.82 -10.76 -6.37
N SER A 316 1.09 -9.66 -6.24
CA SER A 316 0.78 -9.06 -4.92
C SER A 316 -0.18 -9.88 -4.07
N THR A 317 -0.82 -10.92 -4.65
CA THR A 317 -1.78 -11.79 -3.95
C THR A 317 -1.20 -13.13 -3.51
N LEU A 318 0.08 -13.41 -3.79
CA LEU A 318 0.73 -14.69 -3.49
C LEU A 318 1.10 -14.80 -1.99
N GLN A 319 0.07 -14.83 -1.12
CA GLN A 319 0.25 -14.83 0.34
C GLN A 319 -0.33 -16.07 1.04
N ARG A 320 -0.54 -17.20 0.32
CA ARG A 320 -1.02 -18.47 0.89
C ARG A 320 -0.04 -18.99 1.93
N THR A 321 -0.53 -19.30 3.12
CA THR A 321 0.29 -19.85 4.23
C THR A 321 1.03 -21.12 3.78
N GLY A 322 2.34 -21.18 4.05
CA GLY A 322 3.20 -22.30 3.66
C GLY A 322 3.72 -22.26 2.21
N HIS A 323 3.14 -21.42 1.34
CA HIS A 323 3.53 -21.26 -0.06
C HIS A 323 3.56 -19.79 -0.49
N ARG A 324 4.10 -18.92 0.36
CA ARG A 324 4.16 -17.47 0.07
C ARG A 324 5.19 -17.17 -1.01
N GLY A 325 4.81 -16.34 -1.96
CA GLY A 325 5.73 -15.68 -2.88
C GLY A 325 6.51 -14.55 -2.22
N VAL A 326 7.14 -13.70 -3.03
CA VAL A 326 7.67 -12.42 -2.56
C VAL A 326 6.48 -11.53 -2.16
N PRO A 327 6.47 -10.98 -0.93
CA PRO A 327 5.42 -10.02 -0.55
C PRO A 327 5.63 -8.72 -1.33
N PHE A 328 4.65 -8.37 -2.16
CA PHE A 328 4.71 -7.17 -2.99
C PHE A 328 3.70 -6.12 -2.57
N SER A 329 4.11 -4.87 -2.69
CA SER A 329 3.23 -3.71 -2.79
C SER A 329 2.98 -3.40 -4.26
N PHE A 330 1.71 -3.24 -4.63
CA PHE A 330 1.28 -2.86 -5.97
C PHE A 330 0.70 -1.45 -5.97
N LEU A 331 1.06 -0.68 -6.99
CA LEU A 331 0.62 0.70 -7.16
C LEU A 331 0.32 0.99 -8.62
N ARG A 332 -0.77 1.75 -8.87
CA ARG A 332 -1.05 2.35 -10.18
C ARG A 332 -1.36 3.83 -10.02
N VAL A 333 -0.61 4.67 -10.71
CA VAL A 333 -0.78 6.12 -10.69
C VAL A 333 -1.01 6.66 -12.09
N ASP A 334 -1.69 7.79 -12.20
CA ASP A 334 -1.76 8.58 -13.42
C ASP A 334 -0.63 9.63 -13.48
N ARG A 335 -0.56 10.37 -14.57
CA ARG A 335 0.46 11.40 -14.81
C ARG A 335 0.38 12.58 -13.85
N ALA A 336 -0.79 12.84 -13.26
CA ALA A 336 -1.00 13.88 -12.26
C ALA A 336 -0.59 13.44 -10.84
N GLY A 337 -0.27 12.15 -10.66
CA GLY A 337 0.11 11.57 -9.37
C GLY A 337 -1.07 11.00 -8.58
N ASN A 338 -2.26 10.95 -9.16
CA ASN A 338 -3.41 10.32 -8.51
C ASN A 338 -3.22 8.81 -8.46
N ILE A 339 -3.36 8.25 -7.26
CA ILE A 339 -3.28 6.81 -7.04
C ILE A 339 -4.64 6.19 -7.33
N SER A 340 -4.75 5.52 -8.47
CA SER A 340 -5.99 4.88 -8.90
C SER A 340 -6.14 3.42 -8.41
N LYS A 341 -5.05 2.79 -7.98
CA LYS A 341 -5.05 1.46 -7.36
C LYS A 341 -3.82 1.29 -6.49
N ARG A 342 -4.00 0.77 -5.30
CA ARG A 342 -2.90 0.35 -4.44
C ARG A 342 -3.29 -0.88 -3.64
N GLN A 343 -2.34 -1.77 -3.48
CA GLN A 343 -2.44 -2.96 -2.65
C GLN A 343 -1.09 -3.21 -2.02
N SER A 344 -1.04 -3.70 -0.81
CA SER A 344 0.23 -4.01 -0.17
C SER A 344 0.13 -5.32 0.60
N ALA A 345 1.05 -6.22 0.30
CA ALA A 345 1.37 -7.37 1.12
C ALA A 345 2.66 -7.14 1.93
N THR A 346 3.18 -5.91 1.93
CA THR A 346 4.40 -5.48 2.65
C THR A 346 4.06 -4.42 3.69
N ASP A 347 5.05 -4.06 4.51
CA ASP A 347 4.98 -2.94 5.45
C ASP A 347 5.17 -1.57 4.80
N PHE A 348 5.19 -1.48 3.48
CA PHE A 348 5.34 -0.20 2.80
C PHE A 348 4.13 0.68 3.06
N HIS A 349 4.38 1.84 3.64
CA HIS A 349 3.34 2.82 3.97
C HIS A 349 3.13 3.76 2.80
N PHE A 350 1.94 3.69 2.22
CA PHE A 350 1.49 4.73 1.29
C PHE A 350 0.88 5.87 2.10
N SER A 351 1.28 7.11 1.80
CA SER A 351 0.56 8.26 2.37
C SER A 351 -0.91 8.22 1.96
N ARG A 352 -1.79 8.39 2.94
CA ARG A 352 -3.22 8.55 2.67
C ARG A 352 -3.55 9.99 2.28
N MET A 353 -2.64 10.93 2.58
CA MET A 353 -2.83 12.36 2.42
C MET A 353 -1.63 13.03 1.77
N GLY A 354 -1.91 13.94 0.86
CA GLY A 354 -0.91 14.72 0.15
C GLY A 354 -0.23 13.96 -0.99
N GLY A 355 0.50 14.68 -1.82
CA GLY A 355 1.26 14.10 -2.93
C GLY A 355 2.36 13.16 -2.43
N THR A 356 2.63 12.15 -3.22
CA THR A 356 3.73 11.21 -2.99
C THR A 356 5.09 11.84 -3.31
N CYS A 357 6.18 11.15 -2.98
CA CYS A 357 7.53 11.68 -3.20
C CYS A 357 7.90 11.69 -4.70
N PRO A 358 8.29 12.84 -5.28
CA PRO A 358 8.65 12.93 -6.70
C PRO A 358 9.93 12.16 -7.08
N LEU A 359 10.75 11.76 -6.09
CA LEU A 359 11.94 10.94 -6.31
C LEU A 359 11.63 9.45 -6.50
N TRP A 360 10.37 9.08 -6.44
CA TRP A 360 9.98 7.69 -6.58
C TRP A 360 9.88 7.28 -8.06
N THR A 361 10.52 6.16 -8.42
CA THR A 361 10.65 5.69 -9.82
C THR A 361 9.32 5.54 -10.57
N VAL A 362 8.20 5.38 -9.86
CA VAL A 362 6.88 5.30 -10.48
C VAL A 362 6.55 6.54 -11.32
N TYR A 363 7.04 7.72 -10.91
CA TYR A 363 6.84 8.97 -11.65
C TYR A 363 7.86 9.12 -12.80
N GLU A 364 9.05 8.60 -12.61
CA GLU A 364 10.08 8.58 -13.66
C GLU A 364 9.68 7.68 -14.84
N ALA A 365 8.86 6.65 -14.59
CA ALA A 365 8.34 5.75 -15.63
C ALA A 365 7.65 6.50 -16.77
N PHE A 366 6.99 7.65 -16.50
CA PHE A 366 6.38 8.48 -17.55
C PHE A 366 7.38 9.15 -18.48
N SER A 367 8.64 9.30 -18.07
CA SER A 367 9.72 9.83 -18.91
C SER A 367 10.34 8.78 -19.84
N ALA A 368 10.06 7.49 -19.58
CA ALA A 368 10.54 6.36 -20.38
C ALA A 368 9.40 5.37 -20.67
N PRO A 369 8.38 5.76 -21.47
CA PRO A 369 7.19 4.96 -21.69
C PRO A 369 7.51 3.55 -22.21
N GLY A 370 6.88 2.54 -21.60
CA GLY A 370 7.03 1.14 -21.96
C GLY A 370 8.34 0.48 -21.49
N ARG A 371 9.28 1.23 -20.94
CA ARG A 371 10.50 0.68 -20.34
C ARG A 371 10.26 0.32 -18.88
N THR A 372 10.82 -0.82 -18.47
CA THR A 372 10.84 -1.23 -17.08
C THR A 372 12.00 -0.53 -16.38
N LEU A 373 11.71 0.26 -15.35
CA LEU A 373 12.67 0.96 -14.51
C LEU A 373 12.74 0.29 -13.14
N THR A 374 13.92 0.32 -12.53
CA THR A 374 14.17 -0.23 -11.19
C THR A 374 14.75 0.84 -10.25
N GLN A 375 14.46 0.71 -8.97
CA GLN A 375 15.00 1.61 -7.94
C GLN A 375 15.17 0.89 -6.61
N VAL A 376 16.32 1.07 -5.98
CA VAL A 376 16.45 0.86 -4.54
C VAL A 376 16.03 2.14 -3.85
N ALA A 377 14.98 2.10 -3.06
CA ALA A 377 14.44 3.26 -2.36
C ALA A 377 14.63 3.10 -0.85
N GLU A 378 15.06 4.17 -0.18
CA GLU A 378 15.20 4.20 1.28
C GLU A 378 14.21 5.20 1.88
N MET A 379 13.40 4.71 2.82
CA MET A 379 12.43 5.49 3.57
C MET A 379 13.12 6.31 4.69
N PRO A 380 12.46 7.34 5.25
CA PRO A 380 13.02 8.12 6.37
C PRO A 380 13.37 7.31 7.61
N ASP A 381 12.67 6.21 7.88
CA ASP A 381 12.90 5.24 8.96
C ASP A 381 14.09 4.28 8.69
N GLY A 382 14.75 4.43 7.54
CA GLY A 382 15.87 3.58 7.11
C GLY A 382 15.45 2.26 6.46
N LYS A 383 14.17 1.94 6.37
CA LYS A 383 13.69 0.75 5.63
C LYS A 383 13.97 0.92 4.15
N ARG A 384 14.41 -0.16 3.50
CA ARG A 384 14.74 -0.17 2.08
C ARG A 384 13.84 -1.10 1.31
N TYR A 385 13.45 -0.62 0.12
CA TYR A 385 12.57 -1.33 -0.79
C TYR A 385 13.18 -1.35 -2.19
N PHE A 386 12.90 -2.42 -2.91
CA PHE A 386 13.22 -2.54 -4.32
C PHE A 386 11.94 -2.38 -5.14
N TRP A 387 11.94 -1.44 -6.06
CA TRP A 387 10.80 -1.10 -6.91
C TRP A 387 11.09 -1.40 -8.37
N VAL A 388 10.07 -1.92 -9.05
CA VAL A 388 9.99 -2.10 -10.51
C VAL A 388 8.80 -1.29 -10.99
N ALA A 389 8.99 -0.40 -11.97
CA ALA A 389 7.94 0.46 -12.48
C ALA A 389 7.94 0.53 -14.01
N ARG A 390 6.74 0.59 -14.62
CA ARG A 390 6.55 0.69 -16.06
C ARG A 390 5.25 1.39 -16.37
N THR A 391 5.22 2.19 -17.45
CA THR A 391 3.95 2.73 -17.97
C THR A 391 3.17 1.70 -18.77
N ILE A 392 1.85 1.80 -18.65
CA ILE A 392 0.86 1.06 -19.45
C ILE A 392 -0.10 2.04 -20.09
N THR A 393 -0.58 1.72 -21.28
CA THR A 393 -1.58 2.52 -22.00
C THR A 393 -2.89 1.77 -22.09
N ARG A 394 -4.00 2.45 -21.88
CA ARG A 394 -5.35 1.91 -22.03
C ARG A 394 -6.16 2.77 -23.01
N GLY A 395 -7.04 2.14 -23.79
CA GLY A 395 -7.84 2.83 -24.79
C GLY A 395 -7.04 3.24 -26.04
N GLY A 396 -7.54 4.22 -26.77
CA GLY A 396 -6.85 4.74 -27.97
C GLY A 396 -6.95 3.86 -29.19
N TYR A 397 -8.07 3.17 -29.37
CA TYR A 397 -8.31 2.27 -30.51
C TYR A 397 -8.63 3.01 -31.82
N SER A 398 -8.72 4.33 -31.80
CA SER A 398 -8.81 5.18 -32.98
C SER A 398 -7.97 6.43 -32.80
N HIS A 399 -7.72 7.18 -33.89
CA HIS A 399 -6.89 8.39 -33.82
C HIS A 399 -7.44 9.44 -32.84
N HIS A 400 -8.75 9.56 -32.73
CA HIS A 400 -9.41 10.53 -31.85
C HIS A 400 -9.85 9.96 -30.50
N ALA A 401 -9.66 8.64 -30.27
CA ALA A 401 -10.06 8.04 -29.01
C ALA A 401 -9.08 8.44 -27.90
N PRO A 402 -9.58 8.81 -26.71
CA PRO A 402 -8.72 9.17 -25.59
C PRO A 402 -7.87 7.98 -25.20
N ARG A 403 -6.60 8.25 -24.90
CA ARG A 403 -5.65 7.29 -24.34
C ARG A 403 -5.41 7.66 -22.89
N ALA A 404 -5.60 6.69 -22.00
CA ALA A 404 -5.22 6.83 -20.62
C ALA A 404 -3.86 6.15 -20.40
N GLU A 405 -2.91 6.87 -19.84
CA GLU A 405 -1.59 6.35 -19.50
C GLU A 405 -1.44 6.31 -17.98
N PHE A 406 -0.98 5.17 -17.48
CA PHE A 406 -0.73 4.93 -16.08
C PHE A 406 0.68 4.38 -15.89
N ALA A 407 1.29 4.67 -14.76
CA ALA A 407 2.46 3.94 -14.30
C ALA A 407 2.03 2.89 -13.29
N VAL A 408 2.47 1.66 -13.51
CA VAL A 408 2.33 0.52 -12.60
C VAL A 408 3.66 0.29 -11.93
N ALA A 409 3.65 0.16 -10.60
CA ALA A 409 4.82 -0.19 -9.83
C ALA A 409 4.56 -1.39 -8.93
N LEU A 410 5.56 -2.25 -8.82
CA LEU A 410 5.61 -3.39 -7.94
C LEU A 410 6.84 -3.25 -7.04
N GLY A 411 6.66 -3.30 -5.72
CA GLY A 411 7.75 -3.11 -4.77
C GLY A 411 7.77 -4.21 -3.72
N CYS A 412 8.98 -4.57 -3.27
CA CYS A 412 9.17 -5.47 -2.14
C CYS A 412 10.24 -4.93 -1.20
N GLU A 413 10.30 -5.43 0.03
CA GLU A 413 11.43 -5.14 0.90
C GLU A 413 12.74 -5.61 0.25
N LEU A 414 13.81 -4.84 0.46
CA LEU A 414 15.11 -5.08 -0.18
C LEU A 414 15.66 -6.49 0.08
N ARG A 415 15.35 -7.08 1.25
CA ARG A 415 15.75 -8.48 1.58
C ARG A 415 15.26 -9.53 0.57
N HIS A 416 14.18 -9.23 -0.16
CA HIS A 416 13.61 -10.12 -1.19
C HIS A 416 14.12 -9.83 -2.61
N ALA A 417 14.79 -8.69 -2.82
CA ALA A 417 15.18 -8.22 -4.15
C ALA A 417 16.05 -9.23 -4.92
N HIS A 418 16.92 -9.98 -4.21
CA HIS A 418 17.79 -11.00 -4.82
C HIS A 418 17.04 -12.13 -5.55
N ARG A 419 15.73 -12.33 -5.23
CA ARG A 419 14.85 -13.29 -5.91
C ARG A 419 14.37 -12.80 -7.27
N LEU A 420 14.43 -11.48 -7.54
CA LEU A 420 13.91 -10.86 -8.74
C LEU A 420 14.99 -10.76 -9.82
N VAL A 421 14.64 -11.06 -11.07
CA VAL A 421 15.52 -10.85 -12.22
C VAL A 421 15.94 -9.40 -12.37
N TYR A 422 15.08 -8.47 -12.03
CA TYR A 422 15.29 -7.03 -12.12
C TYR A 422 16.38 -6.48 -11.19
N ALA A 423 16.84 -7.28 -10.23
CA ALA A 423 17.92 -6.91 -9.33
C ALA A 423 19.30 -7.23 -9.89
N GLU A 424 19.38 -7.87 -11.06
CA GLU A 424 20.67 -8.17 -11.71
C GLU A 424 21.41 -6.88 -12.07
N GLY A 425 22.68 -6.81 -11.67
CA GLY A 425 23.50 -5.61 -11.88
C GLY A 425 23.20 -4.44 -10.95
N VAL A 426 22.25 -4.55 -10.02
CA VAL A 426 21.95 -3.53 -9.03
C VAL A 426 22.78 -3.77 -7.76
N ALA A 427 23.44 -2.74 -7.27
CA ALA A 427 24.24 -2.79 -6.04
C ALA A 427 23.33 -2.76 -4.78
N LEU A 428 22.68 -3.89 -4.48
CA LEU A 428 21.69 -3.98 -3.38
C LEU A 428 22.31 -3.69 -2.00
N ASP A 429 23.58 -4.05 -1.81
CA ASP A 429 24.29 -3.90 -0.53
C ASP A 429 24.97 -2.53 -0.36
N ASP A 430 25.06 -1.72 -1.44
CA ASP A 430 25.65 -0.38 -1.35
C ASP A 430 24.59 0.63 -0.86
N PRO A 431 24.74 1.21 0.35
CA PRO A 431 23.82 2.21 0.86
C PRO A 431 23.69 3.45 -0.05
N ARG A 432 24.74 3.75 -0.84
CA ARG A 432 24.76 4.91 -1.74
C ARG A 432 23.92 4.72 -3.00
N ALA A 433 23.59 3.46 -3.34
CA ALA A 433 22.71 3.13 -4.45
C ALA A 433 21.22 3.40 -4.12
N ALA A 434 20.89 3.57 -2.85
CA ALA A 434 19.51 3.80 -2.41
C ALA A 434 19.10 5.27 -2.62
N THR A 435 18.01 5.48 -3.34
CA THR A 435 17.39 6.80 -3.49
C THR A 435 16.61 7.14 -2.22
N PRO A 436 16.90 8.27 -1.56
CA PRO A 436 16.18 8.66 -0.35
C PRO A 436 14.81 9.22 -0.69
N ILE A 437 13.77 8.40 -0.62
CA ILE A 437 12.37 8.79 -0.82
C ILE A 437 11.67 9.11 0.50
N GLY A 438 10.45 9.65 0.41
CA GLY A 438 9.56 9.90 1.55
C GLY A 438 8.11 9.63 1.21
N LEU A 439 7.22 9.68 2.19
CA LEU A 439 5.78 9.49 2.01
C LEU A 439 5.10 10.68 1.31
N GLY A 440 5.68 11.87 1.46
CA GLY A 440 5.19 13.14 0.91
C GLY A 440 5.89 14.30 1.62
N CYS A 441 6.08 15.45 0.95
CA CYS A 441 6.91 16.52 1.48
C CYS A 441 6.47 17.05 2.86
N ARG A 442 5.15 17.09 3.13
CA ARG A 442 4.62 17.63 4.40
C ARG A 442 4.91 16.74 5.63
N ILE A 443 5.04 15.43 5.41
CA ILE A 443 5.27 14.45 6.49
C ILE A 443 6.68 13.86 6.43
N CYS A 444 7.51 14.28 5.49
CA CYS A 444 8.88 13.78 5.31
C CYS A 444 9.87 14.54 6.19
N GLU A 445 10.55 13.83 7.06
CA GLU A 445 11.54 14.38 8.01
C GLU A 445 12.92 14.66 7.39
N ARG A 446 13.15 14.26 6.12
CA ARG A 446 14.45 14.47 5.46
C ARG A 446 14.77 15.96 5.32
N ARG A 447 15.90 16.40 5.90
CA ARG A 447 16.31 17.81 5.93
C ARG A 447 16.92 18.29 4.62
N ASP A 448 17.70 17.43 3.96
CA ASP A 448 18.48 17.76 2.76
C ASP A 448 17.91 17.06 1.52
N CYS A 449 16.66 17.39 1.14
CA CYS A 449 16.03 16.87 -0.06
C CYS A 449 16.05 17.93 -1.18
N ALA A 450 16.70 17.60 -2.30
CA ALA A 450 16.81 18.50 -3.47
C ALA A 450 15.45 18.75 -4.15
N GLN A 451 14.51 17.80 -4.03
CA GLN A 451 13.18 17.85 -4.65
C GLN A 451 12.08 18.29 -3.68
N ARG A 452 12.43 18.81 -2.51
CA ARG A 452 11.44 19.26 -1.55
C ARG A 452 10.60 20.41 -2.09
N ALA A 453 9.30 20.17 -2.24
CA ALA A 453 8.35 21.17 -2.73
C ALA A 453 7.74 22.02 -1.59
N ARG A 454 7.64 21.46 -0.38
CA ARG A 454 7.02 22.12 0.79
C ARG A 454 7.79 21.75 2.07
N PRO A 455 7.85 22.66 3.07
CA PRO A 455 8.40 22.33 4.38
C PRO A 455 7.56 21.23 5.05
N PRO A 456 8.13 20.45 5.99
CA PRO A 456 7.36 19.57 6.85
C PRO A 456 6.30 20.36 7.64
N ALA A 457 5.19 19.73 7.99
CA ALA A 457 4.19 20.35 8.85
C ALA A 457 4.82 20.72 10.20
N GLY A 458 4.47 21.89 10.73
CA GLY A 458 5.01 22.43 11.98
C GLY A 458 6.45 22.96 11.91
N ALA A 459 7.04 23.04 10.73
CA ALA A 459 8.37 23.63 10.56
C ALA A 459 8.30 25.09 10.17
N ASP A 460 9.13 25.93 10.83
CA ASP A 460 9.24 27.34 10.52
C ASP A 460 9.91 27.58 9.16
N TRP A 461 9.36 28.47 8.37
CA TRP A 461 10.02 28.99 7.17
C TRP A 461 11.16 29.93 7.59
N PRO A 462 12.40 29.66 7.22
CA PRO A 462 13.45 30.64 7.41
C PRO A 462 13.22 31.79 6.43
N SER A 463 12.54 32.87 6.86
CA SER A 463 12.40 34.11 6.10
C SER A 463 13.67 34.92 6.18
N THR A 464 14.76 34.50 5.53
CA THR A 464 15.94 35.30 5.41
C THR A 464 15.89 36.10 4.13
N ARG A 465 15.70 37.43 4.26
CA ARG A 465 15.77 38.41 3.17
C ARG A 465 17.19 38.58 2.58
N THR A 466 18.20 37.87 3.07
CA THR A 466 19.63 38.13 2.78
C THR A 466 20.36 36.97 2.10
N GLY A 467 19.66 36.09 1.39
CA GLY A 467 20.35 35.00 0.69
C GLY A 467 19.66 34.63 -0.60
N GLY A 468 19.96 35.34 -1.68
CA GLY A 468 19.62 34.92 -3.05
C GLY A 468 20.41 33.68 -3.45
N ARG A 469 19.95 32.46 -2.97
CA ARG A 469 20.31 31.18 -3.55
C ARG A 469 19.02 30.41 -3.78
N THR A 470 18.62 30.40 -5.02
CA THR A 470 17.73 29.41 -5.62
C THR A 470 18.18 28.02 -5.21
N SER A 471 17.25 27.24 -4.63
CA SER A 471 17.19 25.77 -4.70
C SER A 471 17.36 24.88 -3.49
N ARG A 472 17.38 25.37 -2.24
CA ARG A 472 17.20 24.42 -1.12
C ARG A 472 16.34 25.05 -0.03
N ILE A 473 15.11 24.57 0.12
CA ILE A 473 14.29 24.87 1.29
C ILE A 473 14.94 24.14 2.47
N ARG A 474 15.71 24.88 3.28
CA ARG A 474 16.20 24.39 4.58
C ARG A 474 15.18 24.81 5.63
N TRP A 475 14.74 23.89 6.43
CA TRP A 475 13.87 24.15 7.58
C TRP A 475 14.63 23.91 8.88
N ARG A 476 14.25 24.62 9.95
CA ARG A 476 14.75 24.35 11.30
C ARG A 476 13.73 23.42 12.00
N ALA A 477 14.22 22.41 12.69
CA ALA A 477 13.38 21.63 13.59
C ALA A 477 12.81 22.57 14.65
N PRO A 478 11.54 22.42 15.08
CA PRO A 478 11.02 23.15 16.22
C PRO A 478 11.97 22.91 17.40
N THR A 479 12.38 24.00 18.05
CA THR A 479 13.18 23.91 19.28
C THR A 479 12.29 23.28 20.33
N PRO A 480 12.73 22.23 21.05
CA PRO A 480 11.93 21.70 22.14
C PRO A 480 11.65 22.82 23.14
N ALA A 481 10.38 23.00 23.48
CA ALA A 481 9.94 23.96 24.46
C ALA A 481 10.62 23.69 25.81
N GLY A 482 11.54 24.56 26.21
CA GLY A 482 12.15 24.51 27.51
C GLY A 482 13.66 24.49 27.52
N ARG A 483 14.26 25.63 27.15
CA ARG A 483 15.48 26.25 27.73
C ARG A 483 15.77 27.53 26.93
N ASP A 484 15.38 28.67 27.45
CA ASP A 484 15.93 29.94 26.99
C ASP A 484 17.45 29.89 27.10
N PRO A 485 18.21 30.21 26.03
CA PRO A 485 19.64 30.41 26.18
C PRO A 485 19.87 31.67 27.06
N PRO A 486 20.88 31.67 27.94
CA PRO A 486 21.17 32.84 28.78
C PRO A 486 21.40 34.05 27.89
N ARG A 487 20.72 35.15 28.18
CA ARG A 487 20.89 36.44 27.56
C ARG A 487 22.37 36.85 27.72
N ALA A 488 23.10 36.93 26.61
CA ALA A 488 24.42 37.52 26.59
C ALA A 488 24.28 39.02 26.89
N SER A 489 24.85 39.42 28.01
CA SER A 489 24.95 40.79 28.44
C SER A 489 25.76 41.59 27.41
N SER A 490 25.16 42.69 26.97
CA SER A 490 25.83 43.74 26.18
C SER A 490 27.01 44.36 26.93
N ALA A 491 28.21 44.16 26.44
CA ALA A 491 29.35 45.02 26.75
C ALA A 491 30.13 45.24 25.47
N TRP A 492 29.97 46.42 24.93
CA TRP A 492 30.94 47.02 23.99
C TRP A 492 32.06 47.66 24.80
N PRO A 493 33.30 47.58 24.34
CA PRO A 493 34.06 48.81 24.21
C PRO A 493 34.73 48.94 22.84
N GLY A 494 34.77 50.18 22.42
CA GLY A 494 35.24 50.65 21.16
C GLY A 494 36.76 50.56 20.94
N GLY A 495 37.10 50.89 19.74
CA GLY A 495 38.43 51.42 19.44
C GLY A 495 39.15 50.85 18.21
N CYS A 496 39.26 51.70 17.29
CA CYS A 496 40.44 52.03 16.44
C CYS A 496 40.46 51.49 15.00
N VAL A 497 40.43 52.47 14.19
CA VAL A 497 40.80 52.69 12.79
C VAL A 497 42.22 52.21 12.46
N SER A 498 42.38 51.48 11.33
CA SER A 498 43.55 51.68 10.48
C SER A 498 43.25 51.29 9.02
N ARG A 499 43.70 52.25 8.14
CA ARG A 499 43.52 52.23 6.68
C ARG A 499 44.51 51.31 5.97
N GLY A 500 44.07 50.69 4.88
CA GLY A 500 44.64 50.57 3.56
C GLY A 500 45.61 49.42 3.31
N PRO A 501 45.98 49.08 2.06
CA PRO A 501 45.60 49.66 0.79
C PRO A 501 45.18 48.70 -0.34
N ARG A 502 44.83 49.27 -1.49
CA ARG A 502 44.46 48.72 -2.79
C ARG A 502 45.48 47.77 -3.44
N ALA A 503 45.05 46.78 -4.18
CA ALA A 503 45.55 46.33 -5.49
C ALA A 503 44.54 45.36 -6.08
N ARG A 504 43.87 45.65 -7.16
CA ARG A 504 44.05 45.50 -8.61
C ARG A 504 44.05 44.04 -9.09
N SER A 505 42.99 43.80 -9.91
CA SER A 505 42.96 43.05 -11.18
C SER A 505 43.55 41.62 -11.20
N TRP A 506 42.77 40.64 -11.50
CA TRP A 506 42.33 40.16 -12.87
C TRP A 506 41.01 39.42 -12.75
#